data_62281fff85665bfb13ada660f444f992
#
_entry.id   62281fff85665bfb13ada660f444f992
#
_cell.length_a   1.000
_cell.length_b   1.000
_cell.length_c   1.000
_cell.angle_alpha   90.00
_cell.angle_beta   90.00
_cell.angle_gamma   90.00
#
_symmetry.space_group_name_H-M   'P 1'
#
loop_
_entity.id
_entity.type
_entity.pdbx_description
1 polymer ?
#
loop_
_entity_poly.entity_id
_entity_poly.type
_entity_poly.pdbx_seq_one_letter_code
_entity_poly.pdbx_strand_id
1 'polypeptide(L)'
;MTTIVTGGTKGIGLAIARQLGRKGERLILVHHSDDAAAGDAQAEVAATGASVAIVKADIGTLNGVAQAIAAADGADGGPLHIVHSAAMIYPTTLLDADMVTLTQAIHTNGLSLLYLVREALPRLGRGSSVVLISSAGARTPQARYAALGVGKALAESVMRYLVMELAPRGIRINAVAPGLVATGSVAGMVGSAEAAAQLLERAARANPSGRLSGDSDYASVVEFLLSPAAEFVQGQVIHANGGAYVPA
;
A
#
# COMPACT_ATOMS: atom_id res chain seq x y z
N MET A 1 18.58 7.26 -0.64
CA MET A 1 17.56 6.41 0.01
C MET A 1 16.84 5.59 -1.06
N THR A 2 16.50 4.34 -0.79
CA THR A 2 15.80 3.48 -1.75
C THR A 2 14.44 3.09 -1.18
N THR A 3 13.37 3.23 -1.95
CA THR A 3 12.02 2.83 -1.52
C THR A 3 11.40 1.86 -2.53
N ILE A 4 10.97 0.70 -2.07
CA ILE A 4 10.16 -0.24 -2.84
C ILE A 4 8.69 0.11 -2.64
N VAL A 5 7.94 0.28 -3.72
CA VAL A 5 6.50 0.53 -3.70
C VAL A 5 5.79 -0.61 -4.42
N THR A 6 5.20 -1.55 -3.69
CA THR A 6 4.41 -2.61 -4.31
C THR A 6 3.05 -2.06 -4.74
N GLY A 7 2.59 -2.45 -5.94
CA GLY A 7 1.42 -1.78 -6.57
C GLY A 7 1.70 -0.32 -6.94
N GLY A 8 2.98 0.04 -7.17
CA GLY A 8 3.44 1.41 -7.37
C GLY A 8 3.12 2.02 -8.74
N THR A 9 2.51 1.26 -9.66
CA THR A 9 2.29 1.71 -11.04
C THR A 9 0.87 2.23 -11.30
N LYS A 10 -0.02 2.19 -10.31
CA LYS A 10 -1.42 2.65 -10.43
C LYS A 10 -1.97 3.21 -9.11
N GLY A 11 -3.00 4.03 -9.23
CA GLY A 11 -3.83 4.48 -8.11
C GLY A 11 -3.02 5.01 -6.92
N ILE A 12 -3.32 4.52 -5.72
CA ILE A 12 -2.71 4.97 -4.46
C ILE A 12 -1.19 4.80 -4.47
N GLY A 13 -0.69 3.64 -4.94
CA GLY A 13 0.74 3.38 -4.99
C GLY A 13 1.49 4.33 -5.93
N LEU A 14 0.91 4.65 -7.10
CA LEU A 14 1.49 5.60 -8.05
C LEU A 14 1.49 7.03 -7.48
N ALA A 15 0.41 7.45 -6.82
CA ALA A 15 0.36 8.75 -6.17
C ALA A 15 1.44 8.90 -5.08
N ILE A 16 1.67 7.84 -4.30
CA ILE A 16 2.75 7.80 -3.32
C ILE A 16 4.12 7.86 -4.02
N ALA A 17 4.31 7.08 -5.09
CA ALA A 17 5.56 7.10 -5.85
C ALA A 17 5.88 8.50 -6.43
N ARG A 18 4.88 9.22 -6.96
CA ARG A 18 5.03 10.62 -7.41
C ARG A 18 5.46 11.55 -6.28
N GLN A 19 4.84 11.41 -5.10
CA GLN A 19 5.18 12.23 -3.93
C GLN A 19 6.62 12.00 -3.50
N LEU A 20 7.03 10.74 -3.36
CA LEU A 20 8.39 10.38 -2.96
C LEU A 20 9.43 10.74 -4.04
N GLY A 21 9.06 10.63 -5.32
CA GLY A 21 9.94 10.93 -6.44
C GLY A 21 10.44 12.37 -6.46
N ARG A 22 9.65 13.33 -5.94
CA ARG A 22 10.04 14.75 -5.85
C ARG A 22 11.28 15.01 -4.98
N LYS A 23 11.70 14.02 -4.19
CA LYS A 23 12.93 14.10 -3.39
C LYS A 23 14.17 13.59 -4.13
N GLY A 24 14.05 13.17 -5.37
CA GLY A 24 15.16 12.62 -6.16
C GLY A 24 15.63 11.24 -5.65
N GLU A 25 14.79 10.50 -4.94
CA GLU A 25 15.13 9.19 -4.37
C GLU A 25 15.10 8.09 -5.44
N ARG A 26 15.73 6.95 -5.13
CA ARG A 26 15.60 5.74 -5.94
C ARG A 26 14.30 5.03 -5.58
N LEU A 27 13.43 4.82 -6.56
CA LEU A 27 12.16 4.12 -6.40
C LEU A 27 12.15 2.82 -7.22
N ILE A 28 11.66 1.76 -6.60
CA ILE A 28 11.42 0.46 -7.23
C ILE A 28 9.91 0.24 -7.22
N LEU A 29 9.28 0.36 -8.40
CA LEU A 29 7.85 0.19 -8.53
C LEU A 29 7.54 -1.24 -8.95
N VAL A 30 6.84 -1.98 -8.09
CA VAL A 30 6.48 -3.37 -8.36
C VAL A 30 5.05 -3.44 -8.86
N HIS A 31 4.83 -4.14 -9.97
CA HIS A 31 3.52 -4.41 -10.56
C HIS A 31 3.34 -5.91 -10.85
N HIS A 32 2.10 -6.35 -11.04
CA HIS A 32 1.80 -7.76 -11.29
C HIS A 32 1.72 -8.08 -12.79
N SER A 33 0.89 -7.36 -13.57
CA SER A 33 0.55 -7.79 -14.93
C SER A 33 0.39 -6.68 -15.98
N ASP A 34 0.17 -5.43 -15.59
CA ASP A 34 -0.08 -4.34 -16.54
C ASP A 34 1.24 -3.64 -16.93
N ASP A 35 1.88 -4.17 -17.95
CA ASP A 35 3.17 -3.69 -18.42
C ASP A 35 3.08 -2.28 -19.05
N ALA A 36 1.95 -1.96 -19.70
CA ALA A 36 1.73 -0.63 -20.30
C ALA A 36 1.66 0.45 -19.22
N ALA A 37 0.79 0.25 -18.21
CA ALA A 37 0.71 1.17 -17.08
C ALA A 37 2.02 1.26 -16.29
N ALA A 38 2.84 0.21 -16.27
CA ALA A 38 4.15 0.24 -15.63
C ALA A 38 5.13 1.14 -16.37
N GLY A 39 5.14 1.11 -17.71
CA GLY A 39 5.96 2.00 -18.53
C GLY A 39 5.55 3.47 -18.38
N ASP A 40 4.25 3.76 -18.40
CA ASP A 40 3.72 5.11 -18.18
C ASP A 40 4.10 5.63 -16.80
N ALA A 41 3.92 4.81 -15.76
CA ALA A 41 4.26 5.16 -14.39
C ALA A 41 5.77 5.42 -14.22
N GLN A 42 6.62 4.64 -14.88
CA GLN A 42 8.07 4.85 -14.86
C GLN A 42 8.43 6.23 -15.41
N ALA A 43 7.91 6.56 -16.60
CA ALA A 43 8.18 7.85 -17.24
C ALA A 43 7.67 9.02 -16.38
N GLU A 44 6.45 8.88 -15.86
CA GLU A 44 5.81 9.90 -15.02
C GLU A 44 6.57 10.16 -13.71
N VAL A 45 6.95 9.09 -13.01
CA VAL A 45 7.66 9.23 -11.73
C VAL A 45 9.11 9.68 -11.96
N ALA A 46 9.78 9.22 -13.02
CA ALA A 46 11.11 9.70 -13.38
C ALA A 46 11.13 11.21 -13.71
N ALA A 47 10.06 11.75 -14.31
CA ALA A 47 9.91 13.17 -14.56
C ALA A 47 9.88 14.04 -13.29
N THR A 48 9.63 13.45 -12.10
CA THR A 48 9.74 14.15 -10.82
C THR A 48 11.18 14.33 -10.33
N GLY A 49 12.16 13.68 -10.96
CA GLY A 49 13.58 13.70 -10.58
C GLY A 49 14.07 12.41 -9.93
N ALA A 50 13.22 11.41 -9.75
CA ALA A 50 13.58 10.12 -9.18
C ALA A 50 14.32 9.20 -10.16
N SER A 51 15.21 8.34 -9.63
CA SER A 51 15.67 7.15 -10.34
C SER A 51 14.65 6.02 -10.15
N VAL A 52 14.05 5.53 -11.24
CA VAL A 52 12.92 4.58 -11.19
C VAL A 52 13.26 3.26 -11.88
N ALA A 53 13.15 2.16 -11.12
CA ALA A 53 13.17 0.80 -11.65
C ALA A 53 11.76 0.19 -11.61
N ILE A 54 11.43 -0.61 -12.62
CA ILE A 54 10.17 -1.37 -12.68
C ILE A 54 10.48 -2.85 -12.45
N VAL A 55 9.65 -3.49 -11.62
CA VAL A 55 9.73 -4.94 -11.37
C VAL A 55 8.37 -5.58 -11.59
N LYS A 56 8.30 -6.54 -12.48
CA LYS A 56 7.12 -7.39 -12.66
C LYS A 56 7.20 -8.57 -11.70
N ALA A 57 6.36 -8.60 -10.69
CA ALA A 57 6.37 -9.65 -9.68
C ALA A 57 5.00 -9.80 -9.00
N ASP A 58 4.61 -11.04 -8.72
CA ASP A 58 3.44 -11.34 -7.91
C ASP A 58 3.83 -11.42 -6.42
N ILE A 59 3.56 -10.35 -5.68
CA ILE A 59 3.88 -10.25 -4.25
C ILE A 59 3.00 -11.15 -3.36
N GLY A 60 1.99 -11.80 -3.90
CA GLY A 60 1.25 -12.87 -3.22
C GLY A 60 2.04 -14.17 -3.12
N THR A 61 3.20 -14.28 -3.77
CA THR A 61 4.08 -15.44 -3.77
C THR A 61 5.46 -15.12 -3.18
N LEU A 62 6.09 -16.13 -2.57
CA LEU A 62 7.45 -15.99 -2.03
C LEU A 62 8.47 -15.65 -3.13
N ASN A 63 8.35 -16.27 -4.31
CA ASN A 63 9.23 -16.00 -5.45
C ASN A 63 9.10 -14.56 -5.96
N GLY A 64 7.88 -14.07 -6.11
CA GLY A 64 7.66 -12.68 -6.55
C GLY A 64 8.15 -11.66 -5.52
N VAL A 65 8.02 -11.97 -4.23
CA VAL A 65 8.60 -11.14 -3.17
C VAL A 65 10.13 -11.12 -3.27
N ALA A 66 10.78 -12.27 -3.47
CA ALA A 66 12.24 -12.35 -3.63
C ALA A 66 12.71 -11.51 -4.84
N GLN A 67 12.00 -11.59 -5.98
CA GLN A 67 12.28 -10.76 -7.16
C GLN A 67 12.16 -9.25 -6.84
N ALA A 68 11.10 -8.85 -6.13
CA ALA A 68 10.89 -7.45 -5.77
C ALA A 68 11.99 -6.91 -4.84
N ILE A 69 12.43 -7.71 -3.87
CA ILE A 69 13.47 -7.31 -2.92
C ILE A 69 14.86 -7.32 -3.55
N ALA A 70 15.17 -8.30 -4.43
CA ALA A 70 16.44 -8.37 -5.15
C ALA A 70 16.70 -7.13 -6.02
N ALA A 71 15.66 -6.46 -6.51
CA ALA A 71 15.81 -5.21 -7.27
C ALA A 71 16.42 -4.05 -6.45
N ALA A 72 16.44 -4.18 -5.13
CA ALA A 72 17.13 -3.22 -4.24
C ALA A 72 18.62 -3.53 -4.06
N ASP A 73 19.16 -4.59 -4.68
CA ASP A 73 20.59 -4.90 -4.63
C ASP A 73 21.41 -3.80 -5.31
N GLY A 74 22.59 -3.51 -4.76
CA GLY A 74 23.46 -2.44 -5.24
C GLY A 74 22.94 -1.02 -4.96
N ALA A 75 21.93 -0.87 -4.11
CA ALA A 75 21.50 0.45 -3.63
C ALA A 75 22.59 1.04 -2.70
N ASP A 76 22.93 2.30 -2.95
CA ASP A 76 23.95 3.02 -2.17
C ASP A 76 23.55 3.04 -0.69
N GLY A 77 24.25 2.31 0.14
CA GLY A 77 24.40 2.26 1.61
C GLY A 77 23.40 2.97 2.57
N GLY A 78 22.30 3.50 2.06
CA GLY A 78 21.27 4.16 2.86
C GLY A 78 20.14 3.21 3.29
N PRO A 79 19.21 3.67 4.14
CA PRO A 79 18.08 2.85 4.59
C PRO A 79 17.18 2.42 3.43
N LEU A 80 16.75 1.16 3.46
CA LEU A 80 15.71 0.64 2.59
C LEU A 80 14.35 0.91 3.22
N HIS A 81 13.42 1.44 2.43
CA HIS A 81 12.02 1.59 2.81
C HIS A 81 11.12 0.73 1.95
N ILE A 82 9.96 0.34 2.52
CA ILE A 82 8.94 -0.44 1.81
C ILE A 82 7.59 0.24 1.99
N VAL A 83 6.91 0.55 0.89
CA VAL A 83 5.50 0.93 0.88
C VAL A 83 4.72 -0.22 0.25
N HIS A 84 3.92 -0.90 1.07
CA HIS A 84 3.11 -2.04 0.62
C HIS A 84 1.70 -1.57 0.26
N SER A 85 1.50 -1.23 -1.03
CA SER A 85 0.22 -0.73 -1.57
C SER A 85 -0.48 -1.73 -2.50
N ALA A 86 0.18 -2.80 -2.91
CA ALA A 86 -0.44 -3.81 -3.75
C ALA A 86 -1.67 -4.44 -3.08
N ALA A 87 -2.69 -4.71 -3.88
CA ALA A 87 -3.91 -5.36 -3.43
C ALA A 87 -4.56 -6.17 -4.57
N MET A 88 -5.14 -7.30 -4.21
CA MET A 88 -6.02 -8.06 -5.08
C MET A 88 -7.47 -7.71 -4.79
N ILE A 89 -8.17 -7.20 -5.80
CA ILE A 89 -9.59 -6.84 -5.72
C ILE A 89 -10.43 -8.05 -6.10
N TYR A 90 -11.22 -8.53 -5.15
CA TYR A 90 -12.17 -9.62 -5.35
C TYR A 90 -13.49 -9.28 -4.67
N PRO A 91 -14.45 -8.66 -5.41
CA PRO A 91 -15.74 -8.26 -4.86
C PRO A 91 -16.62 -9.47 -4.56
N THR A 92 -16.71 -9.86 -3.30
CA THR A 92 -17.47 -11.04 -2.88
C THR A 92 -18.04 -10.87 -1.47
N THR A 93 -19.05 -11.68 -1.13
CA THR A 93 -19.44 -11.97 0.25
C THR A 93 -18.64 -13.19 0.75
N LEU A 94 -18.61 -13.43 2.05
CA LEU A 94 -17.88 -14.59 2.58
C LEU A 94 -18.56 -15.92 2.24
N LEU A 95 -19.90 -15.94 2.21
CA LEU A 95 -20.66 -17.16 1.98
C LEU A 95 -20.72 -17.57 0.50
N ASP A 96 -20.58 -16.61 -0.43
CA ASP A 96 -20.62 -16.87 -1.87
C ASP A 96 -19.22 -16.89 -2.51
N ALA A 97 -18.16 -16.77 -1.69
CA ALA A 97 -16.80 -16.67 -2.19
C ALA A 97 -16.33 -18.02 -2.78
N ASP A 98 -15.69 -17.98 -3.95
CA ASP A 98 -14.80 -19.04 -4.37
C ASP A 98 -13.60 -19.11 -3.41
N MET A 99 -13.43 -20.24 -2.75
CA MET A 99 -12.45 -20.39 -1.67
C MET A 99 -11.01 -20.32 -2.15
N VAL A 100 -10.72 -20.71 -3.38
CA VAL A 100 -9.37 -20.59 -3.97
C VAL A 100 -9.02 -19.13 -4.18
N THR A 101 -9.91 -18.40 -4.83
CA THR A 101 -9.75 -16.96 -5.09
C THR A 101 -9.72 -16.15 -3.79
N LEU A 102 -10.57 -16.49 -2.81
CA LEU A 102 -10.57 -15.85 -1.50
C LEU A 102 -9.24 -16.05 -0.76
N THR A 103 -8.72 -17.28 -0.76
CA THR A 103 -7.45 -17.61 -0.14
C THR A 103 -6.31 -16.82 -0.80
N GLN A 104 -6.27 -16.77 -2.12
CA GLN A 104 -5.29 -15.99 -2.87
C GLN A 104 -5.39 -14.48 -2.53
N ALA A 105 -6.62 -13.95 -2.45
CA ALA A 105 -6.83 -12.55 -2.07
C ALA A 105 -6.35 -12.26 -0.64
N ILE A 106 -6.61 -13.16 0.32
CA ILE A 106 -6.14 -13.03 1.70
C ILE A 106 -4.60 -13.08 1.76
N HIS A 107 -3.97 -13.97 1.01
CA HIS A 107 -2.50 -14.02 0.90
C HIS A 107 -1.95 -12.70 0.37
N THR A 108 -2.47 -12.23 -0.76
CA THR A 108 -2.00 -11.00 -1.41
C THR A 108 -2.28 -9.75 -0.57
N ASN A 109 -3.45 -9.66 0.08
CA ASN A 109 -3.84 -8.48 0.85
C ASN A 109 -3.35 -8.48 2.30
N GLY A 110 -2.96 -9.66 2.82
CA GLY A 110 -2.61 -9.86 4.22
C GLY A 110 -1.21 -10.40 4.45
N LEU A 111 -0.97 -11.66 4.07
CA LEU A 111 0.29 -12.35 4.38
C LEU A 111 1.49 -11.84 3.59
N SER A 112 1.30 -11.23 2.43
CA SER A 112 2.38 -10.66 1.62
C SER A 112 3.20 -9.61 2.38
N LEU A 113 2.62 -8.90 3.35
CA LEU A 113 3.37 -8.01 4.25
C LEU A 113 4.44 -8.77 5.03
N LEU A 114 4.10 -9.93 5.58
CA LEU A 114 5.06 -10.78 6.29
C LEU A 114 6.14 -11.29 5.35
N TYR A 115 5.78 -11.72 4.14
CA TYR A 115 6.73 -12.21 3.14
C TYR A 115 7.73 -11.11 2.77
N LEU A 116 7.24 -9.89 2.48
CA LEU A 116 8.07 -8.73 2.15
C LEU A 116 9.05 -8.39 3.28
N VAL A 117 8.57 -8.32 4.53
CA VAL A 117 9.42 -7.98 5.68
C VAL A 117 10.47 -9.06 5.91
N ARG A 118 10.12 -10.34 5.86
CA ARG A 118 11.06 -11.45 6.05
C ARG A 118 12.16 -11.47 4.99
N GLU A 119 11.79 -11.33 3.72
CA GLU A 119 12.75 -11.32 2.62
C GLU A 119 13.66 -10.08 2.66
N ALA A 120 13.09 -8.94 3.01
CA ALA A 120 13.86 -7.69 3.11
C ALA A 120 14.73 -7.60 4.36
N LEU A 121 14.52 -8.45 5.38
CA LEU A 121 15.15 -8.33 6.70
C LEU A 121 16.68 -8.21 6.67
N PRO A 122 17.43 -8.93 5.80
CA PRO A 122 18.88 -8.75 5.68
C PRO A 122 19.33 -7.36 5.20
N ARG A 123 18.43 -6.61 4.57
CA ARG A 123 18.66 -5.25 4.02
C ARG A 123 18.03 -4.14 4.87
N LEU A 124 17.10 -4.49 5.74
CA LEU A 124 16.48 -3.55 6.67
C LEU A 124 17.39 -3.33 7.88
N GLY A 125 17.54 -2.09 8.28
CA GLY A 125 18.37 -1.71 9.43
C GLY A 125 17.84 -0.44 10.10
N ARG A 126 18.64 0.11 11.00
CA ARG A 126 18.29 1.36 11.70
C ARG A 126 17.96 2.46 10.70
N GLY A 127 16.80 3.09 10.90
CA GLY A 127 16.25 4.13 10.01
C GLY A 127 15.37 3.59 8.89
N SER A 128 15.34 2.27 8.62
CA SER A 128 14.38 1.68 7.68
C SER A 128 12.95 1.79 8.19
N SER A 129 12.00 1.94 7.27
CA SER A 129 10.57 2.04 7.58
C SER A 129 9.73 1.26 6.59
N VAL A 130 8.75 0.52 7.11
CA VAL A 130 7.75 -0.20 6.34
C VAL A 130 6.39 0.48 6.55
N VAL A 131 5.70 0.83 5.46
CA VAL A 131 4.36 1.42 5.51
C VAL A 131 3.39 0.56 4.73
N LEU A 132 2.38 0.03 5.43
CA LEU A 132 1.25 -0.69 4.83
C LEU A 132 0.17 0.31 4.42
N ILE A 133 -0.37 0.19 3.21
CA ILE A 133 -1.62 0.84 2.85
C ILE A 133 -2.78 -0.07 3.26
N SER A 134 -3.46 0.36 4.33
CA SER A 134 -4.63 -0.32 4.89
C SER A 134 -5.93 0.32 4.38
N SER A 135 -7.03 0.07 5.05
CA SER A 135 -8.37 0.59 4.75
C SER A 135 -9.23 0.60 6.01
N ALA A 136 -10.18 1.51 6.09
CA ALA A 136 -11.25 1.45 7.11
C ALA A 136 -11.99 0.10 7.08
N GLY A 137 -12.06 -0.56 5.91
CA GLY A 137 -12.61 -1.90 5.74
C GLY A 137 -11.91 -3.02 6.50
N ALA A 138 -10.70 -2.79 7.01
CA ALA A 138 -10.03 -3.70 7.94
C ALA A 138 -10.74 -3.78 9.31
N ARG A 139 -11.53 -2.77 9.67
CA ARG A 139 -12.18 -2.62 10.99
C ARG A 139 -13.69 -2.46 10.90
N THR A 140 -14.21 -1.99 9.76
CA THR A 140 -15.64 -1.78 9.54
C THR A 140 -16.09 -2.57 8.31
N PRO A 141 -17.09 -3.44 8.43
CA PRO A 141 -17.57 -4.24 7.31
C PRO A 141 -18.17 -3.35 6.22
N GLN A 142 -17.85 -3.67 4.99
CA GLN A 142 -18.40 -3.00 3.79
C GLN A 142 -18.94 -4.07 2.84
N ALA A 143 -20.02 -3.75 2.14
CA ALA A 143 -20.65 -4.67 1.21
C ALA A 143 -19.66 -5.10 0.11
N ARG A 144 -19.57 -6.40 -0.15
CA ARG A 144 -18.70 -7.04 -1.16
C ARG A 144 -17.19 -6.78 -0.99
N TYR A 145 -16.78 -6.30 0.17
CA TYR A 145 -15.38 -5.94 0.47
C TYR A 145 -14.64 -7.00 1.30
N ALA A 146 -15.28 -8.15 1.53
CA ALA A 146 -14.82 -9.15 2.50
C ALA A 146 -13.37 -9.63 2.23
N ALA A 147 -13.04 -9.98 0.99
CA ALA A 147 -11.70 -10.48 0.64
C ALA A 147 -10.60 -9.45 0.92
N LEU A 148 -10.87 -8.17 0.62
CA LEU A 148 -9.91 -7.10 0.88
C LEU A 148 -9.89 -6.72 2.36
N GLY A 149 -11.06 -6.56 3.00
CA GLY A 149 -11.17 -6.15 4.39
C GLY A 149 -10.53 -7.15 5.36
N VAL A 150 -10.83 -8.45 5.20
CA VAL A 150 -10.21 -9.53 5.99
C VAL A 150 -8.69 -9.58 5.78
N GLY A 151 -8.24 -9.46 4.53
CA GLY A 151 -6.80 -9.41 4.23
C GLY A 151 -6.11 -8.22 4.90
N LYS A 152 -6.69 -7.02 4.84
CA LYS A 152 -6.12 -5.82 5.49
C LYS A 152 -6.17 -5.92 7.02
N ALA A 153 -7.21 -6.52 7.60
CA ALA A 153 -7.26 -6.81 9.05
C ALA A 153 -6.13 -7.77 9.48
N LEU A 154 -5.88 -8.81 8.67
CA LEU A 154 -4.75 -9.72 8.88
C LEU A 154 -3.42 -8.98 8.80
N ALA A 155 -3.22 -8.14 7.77
CA ALA A 155 -1.98 -7.36 7.62
C ALA A 155 -1.75 -6.41 8.80
N GLU A 156 -2.79 -5.72 9.30
CA GLU A 156 -2.67 -4.89 10.51
C GLU A 156 -2.32 -5.72 11.76
N SER A 157 -2.86 -6.95 11.86
CA SER A 157 -2.49 -7.86 12.95
C SER A 157 -1.03 -8.29 12.84
N VAL A 158 -0.59 -8.72 11.65
CA VAL A 158 0.82 -9.05 11.36
C VAL A 158 1.74 -7.87 11.70
N MET A 159 1.38 -6.65 11.29
CA MET A 159 2.13 -5.43 11.60
C MET A 159 2.34 -5.28 13.12
N ARG A 160 1.29 -5.46 13.93
CA ARG A 160 1.39 -5.32 15.40
C ARG A 160 2.38 -6.31 16.02
N TYR A 161 2.40 -7.57 15.55
CA TYR A 161 3.38 -8.55 16.02
C TYR A 161 4.79 -8.21 15.55
N LEU A 162 4.95 -7.78 14.29
CA LEU A 162 6.25 -7.37 13.75
C LEU A 162 6.89 -6.19 14.49
N VAL A 163 6.10 -5.31 15.12
CA VAL A 163 6.63 -4.22 15.95
C VAL A 163 7.61 -4.75 16.98
N MET A 164 7.28 -5.84 17.68
CA MET A 164 8.12 -6.40 18.74
C MET A 164 9.44 -6.96 18.24
N GLU A 165 9.48 -7.38 16.97
CA GLU A 165 10.64 -7.98 16.35
C GLU A 165 11.54 -6.96 15.63
N LEU A 166 10.93 -5.89 15.08
CA LEU A 166 11.59 -4.87 14.27
C LEU A 166 12.11 -3.68 15.09
N ALA A 167 11.37 -3.26 16.14
CA ALA A 167 11.74 -2.09 16.94
C ALA A 167 13.12 -2.21 17.60
N PRO A 168 13.56 -3.37 18.17
CA PRO A 168 14.91 -3.53 18.71
C PRO A 168 16.01 -3.36 17.66
N ARG A 169 15.69 -3.52 16.37
CA ARG A 169 16.61 -3.35 15.23
C ARG A 169 16.61 -1.91 14.70
N GLY A 170 15.80 -1.02 15.28
CA GLY A 170 15.63 0.36 14.80
C GLY A 170 14.85 0.46 13.50
N ILE A 171 14.04 -0.56 13.17
CA ILE A 171 13.17 -0.61 11.99
C ILE A 171 11.74 -0.27 12.41
N ARG A 172 11.11 0.66 11.70
CA ARG A 172 9.72 1.07 11.98
C ARG A 172 8.74 0.38 11.03
N ILE A 173 7.55 0.12 11.53
CA ILE A 173 6.44 -0.40 10.73
C ILE A 173 5.14 0.26 11.17
N ASN A 174 4.40 0.85 10.21
CA ASN A 174 3.14 1.55 10.42
C ASN A 174 2.19 1.30 9.25
N ALA A 175 0.96 1.76 9.37
CA ALA A 175 -0.02 1.72 8.31
C ALA A 175 -0.66 3.09 8.08
N VAL A 176 -1.07 3.35 6.85
CA VAL A 176 -1.94 4.45 6.46
C VAL A 176 -3.22 3.87 5.90
N ALA A 177 -4.36 4.34 6.39
CA ALA A 177 -5.67 3.99 5.87
C ALA A 177 -6.30 5.23 5.20
N PRO A 178 -6.15 5.37 3.88
CA PRO A 178 -6.79 6.45 3.13
C PRO A 178 -8.33 6.38 3.23
N GLY A 179 -8.99 7.50 3.01
CA GLY A 179 -10.42 7.51 2.70
C GLY A 179 -10.69 6.91 1.31
N LEU A 180 -11.91 7.06 0.84
CA LEU A 180 -12.24 6.63 -0.52
C LEU A 180 -11.50 7.53 -1.53
N VAL A 181 -10.74 6.90 -2.42
CA VAL A 181 -9.95 7.54 -3.48
C VAL A 181 -10.55 7.16 -4.83
N ALA A 182 -10.70 8.13 -5.74
CA ALA A 182 -11.20 7.88 -7.09
C ALA A 182 -10.13 7.16 -7.94
N THR A 183 -10.08 5.82 -7.83
CA THR A 183 -9.17 4.97 -8.58
C THR A 183 -9.93 3.97 -9.46
N GLY A 184 -9.27 3.39 -10.45
CA GLY A 184 -9.85 2.31 -11.27
C GLY A 184 -10.32 1.09 -10.45
N SER A 185 -9.76 0.86 -9.26
CA SER A 185 -10.18 -0.20 -8.35
C SER A 185 -11.62 -0.05 -7.86
N VAL A 186 -12.14 1.19 -7.76
CA VAL A 186 -13.53 1.44 -7.34
C VAL A 186 -14.51 0.89 -8.37
N ALA A 187 -14.27 1.13 -9.66
CA ALA A 187 -15.10 0.57 -10.73
C ALA A 187 -15.08 -0.96 -10.72
N GLY A 188 -13.92 -1.57 -10.53
CA GLY A 188 -13.78 -3.03 -10.36
C GLY A 188 -14.55 -3.57 -9.14
N MET A 189 -14.64 -2.80 -8.07
CA MET A 189 -15.35 -3.19 -6.84
C MET A 189 -16.87 -3.15 -7.01
N VAL A 190 -17.43 -2.17 -7.73
CA VAL A 190 -18.88 -1.97 -7.86
C VAL A 190 -19.44 -2.47 -9.20
N GLY A 191 -18.60 -2.83 -10.16
CA GLY A 191 -18.97 -3.50 -11.40
C GLY A 191 -19.24 -2.57 -12.59
N SER A 192 -19.35 -1.24 -12.42
CA SER A 192 -19.46 -0.30 -13.55
C SER A 192 -18.88 1.08 -13.20
N ALA A 193 -18.60 1.88 -14.23
CA ALA A 193 -18.12 3.26 -14.07
C ALA A 193 -19.21 4.18 -13.50
N GLU A 194 -20.47 3.98 -13.91
CA GLU A 194 -21.63 4.76 -13.43
C GLU A 194 -21.87 4.51 -11.93
N ALA A 195 -21.85 3.24 -11.52
CA ALA A 195 -21.98 2.88 -10.10
C ALA A 195 -20.82 3.43 -9.27
N ALA A 196 -19.61 3.44 -9.83
CA ALA A 196 -18.43 4.04 -9.19
C ALA A 196 -18.60 5.56 -9.02
N ALA A 197 -19.05 6.27 -10.05
CA ALA A 197 -19.30 7.72 -9.99
C ALA A 197 -20.33 8.07 -8.91
N GLN A 198 -21.45 7.33 -8.86
CA GLN A 198 -22.49 7.53 -7.85
C GLN A 198 -21.99 7.25 -6.43
N LEU A 199 -21.18 6.18 -6.25
CA LEU A 199 -20.56 5.87 -4.96
C LEU A 199 -19.62 6.98 -4.51
N LEU A 200 -18.75 7.45 -5.41
CA LEU A 200 -17.78 8.51 -5.13
C LEU A 200 -18.49 9.82 -4.75
N GLU A 201 -19.54 10.20 -5.48
CA GLU A 201 -20.32 11.41 -5.16
C GLU A 201 -21.00 11.32 -3.80
N ARG A 202 -21.65 10.18 -3.48
CA ARG A 202 -22.26 9.97 -2.16
C ARG A 202 -21.21 10.01 -1.05
N ALA A 203 -20.07 9.37 -1.26
CA ALA A 203 -18.99 9.33 -0.27
C ALA A 203 -18.38 10.72 -0.03
N ALA A 204 -18.22 11.54 -1.08
CA ALA A 204 -17.76 12.91 -0.95
C ALA A 204 -18.73 13.75 -0.10
N ARG A 205 -20.04 13.64 -0.35
CA ARG A 205 -21.08 14.36 0.42
C ARG A 205 -21.17 13.88 1.87
N ALA A 206 -20.97 12.60 2.13
CA ALA A 206 -21.06 11.99 3.45
C ALA A 206 -19.76 12.19 4.28
N ASN A 207 -18.64 12.54 3.63
CA ASN A 207 -17.40 12.74 4.34
C ASN A 207 -17.47 14.06 5.16
N PRO A 208 -17.12 14.04 6.45
CA PRO A 208 -17.07 15.25 7.28
C PRO A 208 -16.22 16.39 6.67
N SER A 209 -15.17 16.06 5.91
CA SER A 209 -14.35 17.04 5.18
C SER A 209 -14.97 17.53 3.87
N GLY A 210 -16.18 17.08 3.49
CA GLY A 210 -16.91 17.51 2.31
C GLY A 210 -16.34 17.05 0.96
N ARG A 211 -15.35 16.16 0.95
CA ARG A 211 -14.67 15.68 -0.26
C ARG A 211 -14.10 14.28 -0.11
N LEU A 212 -13.69 13.67 -1.23
CA LEU A 212 -12.89 12.45 -1.24
C LEU A 212 -11.44 12.72 -0.83
N SER A 213 -10.72 11.66 -0.49
CA SER A 213 -9.27 11.74 -0.30
C SER A 213 -8.57 12.00 -1.64
N GLY A 214 -7.79 13.07 -1.69
CA GLY A 214 -6.87 13.38 -2.79
C GLY A 214 -5.49 12.72 -2.55
N ASP A 215 -4.68 12.69 -3.60
CA ASP A 215 -3.37 12.02 -3.56
C ASP A 215 -2.47 12.53 -2.43
N SER A 216 -2.39 13.83 -2.22
CA SER A 216 -1.57 14.44 -1.17
C SER A 216 -2.04 14.11 0.25
N ASP A 217 -3.33 13.81 0.47
CA ASP A 217 -3.86 13.59 1.81
C ASP A 217 -3.25 12.34 2.48
N TYR A 218 -2.97 11.30 1.70
CA TYR A 218 -2.37 10.07 2.20
C TYR A 218 -0.89 9.93 1.83
N ALA A 219 -0.46 10.44 0.68
CA ALA A 219 0.93 10.33 0.26
C ALA A 219 1.88 11.14 1.17
N SER A 220 1.46 12.31 1.65
CA SER A 220 2.22 13.10 2.63
C SER A 220 2.35 12.38 3.98
N VAL A 221 1.32 11.62 4.40
CA VAL A 221 1.39 10.83 5.62
C VAL A 221 2.36 9.66 5.46
N VAL A 222 2.36 9.00 4.29
CA VAL A 222 3.35 7.96 3.97
C VAL A 222 4.76 8.56 3.99
N GLU A 223 4.97 9.69 3.34
CA GLU A 223 6.26 10.39 3.32
C GLU A 223 6.74 10.74 4.74
N PHE A 224 5.85 11.26 5.59
CA PHE A 224 6.14 11.50 6.99
C PHE A 224 6.58 10.23 7.71
N LEU A 225 5.85 9.12 7.56
CA LEU A 225 6.16 7.85 8.20
C LEU A 225 7.48 7.22 7.72
N LEU A 226 7.93 7.53 6.52
CA LEU A 226 9.25 7.10 6.02
C LEU A 226 10.37 8.00 6.55
N SER A 227 10.08 9.22 6.96
CA SER A 227 11.07 10.21 7.39
C SER A 227 11.55 10.02 8.83
N PRO A 228 12.72 10.60 9.20
CA PRO A 228 13.19 10.63 10.59
C PRO A 228 12.24 11.34 11.56
N ALA A 229 11.38 12.26 11.07
CA ALA A 229 10.40 12.95 11.91
C ALA A 229 9.38 12.01 12.56
N ALA A 230 9.22 10.79 12.02
CA ALA A 230 8.35 9.74 12.56
C ALA A 230 9.14 8.72 13.43
N GLU A 231 10.31 9.08 13.98
CA GLU A 231 11.18 8.12 14.69
C GLU A 231 10.47 7.42 15.85
N PHE A 232 9.58 8.10 16.54
CA PHE A 232 8.83 7.55 17.68
C PHE A 232 7.41 7.06 17.33
N VAL A 233 7.07 6.99 16.01
CA VAL A 233 5.78 6.46 15.52
C VAL A 233 5.97 5.01 15.13
N GLN A 234 5.35 4.08 15.87
CA GLN A 234 5.55 2.66 15.70
C GLN A 234 4.23 1.90 15.91
N GLY A 235 3.89 1.00 14.97
CA GLY A 235 2.71 0.13 15.06
C GLY A 235 1.36 0.85 14.88
N GLN A 236 1.36 2.07 14.36
CA GLN A 236 0.16 2.89 14.24
C GLN A 236 -0.55 2.67 12.91
N VAL A 237 -1.89 2.77 12.94
CA VAL A 237 -2.73 2.89 11.75
C VAL A 237 -3.24 4.33 11.70
N ILE A 238 -2.68 5.13 10.79
CA ILE A 238 -3.08 6.53 10.62
C ILE A 238 -4.20 6.61 9.58
N HIS A 239 -5.38 7.05 10.01
CA HIS A 239 -6.54 7.23 9.14
C HIS A 239 -6.50 8.59 8.45
N ALA A 240 -6.02 8.63 7.18
CA ALA A 240 -6.01 9.81 6.33
C ALA A 240 -7.29 9.85 5.47
N ASN A 241 -8.45 10.02 6.12
CA ASN A 241 -9.77 9.76 5.52
C ASN A 241 -10.79 10.91 5.67
N GLY A 242 -10.35 12.09 6.14
CA GLY A 242 -11.23 13.26 6.29
C GLY A 242 -12.33 13.10 7.36
N GLY A 243 -12.17 12.15 8.28
CA GLY A 243 -13.16 11.86 9.33
C GLY A 243 -14.23 10.86 8.92
N ALA A 244 -14.17 10.27 7.71
CA ALA A 244 -15.16 9.27 7.25
C ALA A 244 -15.21 8.02 8.15
N TYR A 245 -14.13 7.72 8.84
CA TYR A 245 -14.08 6.70 9.87
C TYR A 245 -13.16 7.18 11.01
N VAL A 246 -13.68 7.13 12.22
CA VAL A 246 -12.94 7.44 13.46
C VAL A 246 -12.91 6.15 14.29
N PRO A 247 -11.74 5.54 14.51
CA PRO A 247 -11.63 4.36 15.35
C PRO A 247 -11.96 4.71 16.81
N ALA A 248 -12.70 3.83 17.48
CA ALA A 248 -12.93 3.90 18.91
C ALA A 248 -11.72 3.39 19.69
#